data_1632929014d912def97c430c52cfea8b
#
_entry.id   1632929014d912def97c430c52cfea8b
#
_cell.length_a   1.000
_cell.length_b   1.000
_cell.length_c   1.000
_cell.angle_alpha   90.00
_cell.angle_beta   90.00
_cell.angle_gamma   90.00
#
_symmetry.space_group_name_H-M   'P 1'
#
loop_
_entity.id
_entity.type
_entity.pdbx_description
1 polymer ?
#
loop_
_entity_poly.entity_id
_entity_poly.type
_entity_poly.pdbx_seq_one_letter_code
_entity_poly.pdbx_strand_id
1 'polypeptide(L)'
;MKSENNINNNDLKSSPIIVALDYADIGAALAFADRIDPQDCRLKVGKEMFTLFGPQLVRDLHSRGFDVFLDLKFHDIPNTTARAVAAAAELGVWMVNVHASGGARMMAAAKEALQPYGAQAPLLIAVTVLTSMEAEDLRGIGIELSPAEHAERLARLTRDCGLDGVVCSAHEAERLKAACGQQFQLVTPGIRPEGSDAGDQRRIMTPVQAQAAGV
;
A
#
# COMPACT_ATOMS: atom_id res chain seq x y z
N MET A 1 -35.00 7.99 25.04
CA MET A 1 -33.70 7.30 24.92
C MET A 1 -33.20 7.53 23.49
N LYS A 2 -32.25 8.43 23.33
CA LYS A 2 -31.62 8.73 22.03
C LYS A 2 -30.41 7.81 21.93
N SER A 3 -30.38 6.96 20.89
CA SER A 3 -29.22 6.14 20.55
C SER A 3 -28.13 7.06 20.00
N GLU A 4 -27.06 7.23 20.75
CA GLU A 4 -25.85 7.88 20.26
C GLU A 4 -25.15 6.90 19.29
N ASN A 5 -25.19 7.25 18.01
CA ASN A 5 -24.39 6.61 16.98
C ASN A 5 -22.92 6.96 17.24
N ASN A 6 -22.17 5.99 17.73
CA ASN A 6 -20.71 6.04 17.75
C ASN A 6 -20.19 5.93 16.31
N ILE A 7 -19.98 7.08 15.68
CA ILE A 7 -19.27 7.18 14.41
C ILE A 7 -17.79 6.96 14.74
N ASN A 8 -17.22 5.85 14.30
CA ASN A 8 -15.80 5.58 14.39
C ASN A 8 -15.04 6.66 13.64
N ASN A 9 -14.15 7.37 14.34
CA ASN A 9 -13.33 8.47 13.80
C ASN A 9 -12.34 8.04 12.68
N ASN A 10 -12.32 6.79 12.24
CA ASN A 10 -11.51 6.30 11.13
C ASN A 10 -12.14 6.50 9.74
N ASP A 11 -13.40 6.95 9.66
CA ASP A 11 -14.11 7.16 8.38
C ASP A 11 -13.93 8.58 7.81
N LEU A 12 -13.13 9.45 8.43
CA LEU A 12 -13.12 10.89 8.11
C LEU A 12 -12.22 11.29 6.94
N LYS A 13 -11.37 10.40 6.40
CA LYS A 13 -10.66 10.66 5.13
C LYS A 13 -11.27 9.83 4.02
N SER A 14 -12.25 10.41 3.34
CA SER A 14 -13.00 9.73 2.27
C SER A 14 -12.23 9.61 0.95
N SER A 15 -11.09 10.31 0.79
CA SER A 15 -10.33 10.28 -0.47
C SER A 15 -9.58 8.97 -0.65
N PRO A 16 -9.75 8.27 -1.80
CA PRO A 16 -8.99 7.09 -2.14
C PRO A 16 -7.58 7.43 -2.66
N ILE A 17 -7.21 8.71 -2.76
CA ILE A 17 -5.98 9.15 -3.40
C ILE A 17 -4.80 9.00 -2.45
N ILE A 18 -3.73 8.36 -2.94
CA ILE A 18 -2.43 8.28 -2.28
C ILE A 18 -1.40 8.89 -3.22
N VAL A 19 -0.81 10.02 -2.82
CA VAL A 19 0.23 10.70 -3.61
C VAL A 19 1.60 10.14 -3.24
N ALA A 20 2.33 9.66 -4.24
CA ALA A 20 3.70 9.21 -4.05
C ALA A 20 4.66 10.40 -3.93
N LEU A 21 5.40 10.47 -2.81
CA LEU A 21 6.48 11.43 -2.64
C LEU A 21 7.78 10.82 -3.17
N ASP A 22 8.10 11.15 -4.41
CA ASP A 22 9.30 10.66 -5.09
C ASP A 22 10.26 11.85 -5.31
N TYR A 23 10.86 12.35 -4.21
CA TYR A 23 11.78 13.48 -4.17
C TYR A 23 13.16 13.05 -3.68
N ALA A 24 14.21 13.59 -4.28
CA ALA A 24 15.58 13.43 -3.78
C ALA A 24 15.95 14.46 -2.69
N ASP A 25 15.09 15.46 -2.45
CA ASP A 25 15.27 16.53 -1.48
C ASP A 25 14.10 16.64 -0.52
N ILE A 26 14.38 16.64 0.79
CA ILE A 26 13.35 16.69 1.83
C ILE A 26 12.60 18.02 1.84
N GLY A 27 13.30 19.14 1.57
CA GLY A 27 12.69 20.48 1.54
C GLY A 27 11.63 20.58 0.43
N ALA A 28 11.94 20.04 -0.76
CA ALA A 28 10.99 19.99 -1.87
C ALA A 28 9.76 19.13 -1.55
N ALA A 29 9.96 17.98 -0.90
CA ALA A 29 8.86 17.10 -0.48
C ALA A 29 7.95 17.78 0.56
N LEU A 30 8.53 18.42 1.58
CA LEU A 30 7.76 19.13 2.61
C LEU A 30 7.07 20.38 2.05
N ALA A 31 7.74 21.13 1.16
CA ALA A 31 7.13 22.27 0.48
C ALA A 31 5.94 21.84 -0.43
N PHE A 32 5.99 20.64 -1.03
CA PHE A 32 4.84 20.07 -1.73
C PHE A 32 3.72 19.75 -0.74
N ALA A 33 4.02 19.07 0.39
CA ALA A 33 3.03 18.74 1.41
C ALA A 33 2.36 19.99 2.00
N ASP A 34 3.09 21.09 2.18
CA ASP A 34 2.55 22.38 2.68
C ASP A 34 1.54 23.05 1.73
N ARG A 35 1.42 22.59 0.46
CA ARG A 35 0.51 23.16 -0.55
C ARG A 35 -0.77 22.37 -0.78
N ILE A 36 -0.91 21.21 -0.18
CA ILE A 36 -2.06 20.32 -0.36
C ILE A 36 -2.78 20.09 0.97
N ASP A 37 -4.08 19.83 0.89
CA ASP A 37 -4.89 19.55 2.08
C ASP A 37 -4.76 18.06 2.47
N PRO A 38 -4.43 17.75 3.75
CA PRO A 38 -4.39 16.36 4.21
C PRO A 38 -5.76 15.66 4.20
N GLN A 39 -6.87 16.39 3.98
CA GLN A 39 -8.19 15.79 3.77
C GLN A 39 -8.37 15.25 2.34
N ASP A 40 -7.66 15.81 1.37
CA ASP A 40 -7.79 15.45 -0.04
C ASP A 40 -7.02 14.19 -0.43
N CYS A 41 -5.96 13.84 0.29
CA CYS A 41 -5.13 12.68 -0.04
C CYS A 41 -4.30 12.19 1.16
N ARG A 42 -3.76 10.98 0.99
CA ARG A 42 -2.70 10.42 1.82
C ARG A 42 -1.36 10.54 1.11
N LEU A 43 -0.27 10.41 1.84
CA LEU A 43 1.08 10.48 1.26
C LEU A 43 1.80 9.13 1.38
N LYS A 44 2.48 8.73 0.31
CA LYS A 44 3.31 7.52 0.29
C LYS A 44 4.79 7.90 0.36
N VAL A 45 5.48 7.35 1.37
CA VAL A 45 6.93 7.43 1.51
C VAL A 45 7.55 6.12 1.04
N GLY A 46 8.28 6.18 -0.06
CA GLY A 46 8.97 5.03 -0.65
C GLY A 46 10.38 4.80 -0.09
N LYS A 47 11.05 3.78 -0.62
CA LYS A 47 12.38 3.33 -0.17
C LYS A 47 13.43 4.43 -0.25
N GLU A 48 13.48 5.19 -1.36
CA GLU A 48 14.48 6.24 -1.56
C GLU A 48 14.40 7.30 -0.45
N MET A 49 13.24 7.94 -0.31
CA MET A 49 13.06 8.98 0.70
C MET A 49 13.26 8.48 2.12
N PHE A 50 12.78 7.27 2.45
CA PHE A 50 12.97 6.71 3.78
C PHE A 50 14.44 6.35 4.05
N THR A 51 15.17 5.87 3.04
CA THR A 51 16.61 5.58 3.17
C THR A 51 17.44 6.85 3.36
N LEU A 52 17.07 7.94 2.68
CA LEU A 52 17.78 9.24 2.79
C LEU A 52 17.44 9.96 4.09
N PHE A 53 16.17 9.99 4.50
CA PHE A 53 15.69 10.91 5.56
C PHE A 53 15.14 10.19 6.79
N GLY A 54 15.02 8.88 6.75
CA GLY A 54 14.61 8.05 7.88
C GLY A 54 13.21 8.35 8.42
N PRO A 55 12.94 7.94 9.68
CA PRO A 55 11.61 8.06 10.29
C PRO A 55 11.22 9.53 10.60
N GLN A 56 12.18 10.47 10.58
CA GLN A 56 11.86 11.87 10.84
C GLN A 56 10.95 12.45 9.77
N LEU A 57 11.15 12.10 8.50
CA LEU A 57 10.26 12.49 7.41
C LEU A 57 8.81 12.10 7.68
N VAL A 58 8.57 10.89 8.16
CA VAL A 58 7.21 10.40 8.48
C VAL A 58 6.59 11.26 9.59
N ARG A 59 7.36 11.58 10.64
CA ARG A 59 6.89 12.45 11.74
C ARG A 59 6.57 13.87 11.25
N ASP A 60 7.38 14.40 10.32
CA ASP A 60 7.16 15.73 9.74
C ASP A 60 5.89 15.78 8.89
N LEU A 61 5.54 14.69 8.21
CA LEU A 61 4.26 14.55 7.48
C LEU A 61 3.06 14.37 8.44
N HIS A 62 3.21 13.59 9.50
CA HIS A 62 2.19 13.46 10.55
C HIS A 62 1.90 14.80 11.23
N SER A 63 2.93 15.61 11.52
CA SER A 63 2.75 16.94 12.12
C SER A 63 1.96 17.90 11.23
N ARG A 64 1.87 17.63 9.92
CA ARG A 64 1.07 18.32 8.93
C ARG A 64 -0.34 17.72 8.75
N GLY A 65 -0.69 16.70 9.52
CA GLY A 65 -1.98 16.04 9.51
C GLY A 65 -2.15 14.94 8.44
N PHE A 66 -1.10 14.56 7.74
CA PHE A 66 -1.19 13.50 6.73
C PHE A 66 -1.15 12.10 7.34
N ASP A 67 -2.00 11.22 6.84
CA ASP A 67 -1.82 9.78 6.95
C ASP A 67 -0.72 9.33 5.99
N VAL A 68 0.20 8.49 6.47
CA VAL A 68 1.35 8.03 5.69
C VAL A 68 1.25 6.55 5.38
N PHE A 69 1.35 6.21 4.10
CA PHE A 69 1.65 4.86 3.64
C PHE A 69 3.16 4.67 3.54
N LEU A 70 3.73 3.83 4.39
CA LEU A 70 5.15 3.49 4.38
C LEU A 70 5.40 2.32 3.42
N ASP A 71 5.85 2.63 2.20
CA ASP A 71 5.99 1.68 1.08
C ASP A 71 7.42 1.13 0.98
N LEU A 72 7.83 0.34 1.97
CA LEU A 72 9.16 -0.26 2.04
C LEU A 72 9.23 -1.68 1.48
N LYS A 73 8.07 -2.33 1.27
CA LYS A 73 7.95 -3.67 0.69
C LYS A 73 8.82 -4.68 1.45
N PHE A 74 8.62 -4.80 2.76
CA PHE A 74 9.40 -5.70 3.60
C PHE A 74 9.36 -7.13 3.09
N HIS A 75 10.52 -7.74 2.98
CA HIS A 75 10.68 -9.11 2.48
C HIS A 75 11.92 -9.72 3.11
N ASP A 76 11.73 -10.51 4.14
CA ASP A 76 12.79 -11.16 4.91
C ASP A 76 12.22 -12.39 5.64
N ILE A 77 13.03 -13.07 6.44
CA ILE A 77 12.56 -14.16 7.31
C ILE A 77 11.44 -13.64 8.26
N PRO A 78 10.51 -14.51 8.68
CA PRO A 78 9.31 -14.10 9.42
C PRO A 78 9.57 -13.16 10.60
N ASN A 79 10.53 -13.48 11.46
CA ASN A 79 10.83 -12.67 12.65
C ASN A 79 11.35 -11.25 12.30
N THR A 80 12.20 -11.12 11.29
CA THR A 80 12.74 -9.83 10.85
C THR A 80 11.63 -8.96 10.26
N THR A 81 10.78 -9.54 9.40
CA THR A 81 9.63 -8.83 8.81
C THR A 81 8.63 -8.41 9.89
N ALA A 82 8.31 -9.29 10.85
CA ALA A 82 7.42 -8.98 11.96
C ALA A 82 7.91 -7.78 12.78
N ARG A 83 9.20 -7.72 13.11
CA ARG A 83 9.80 -6.59 13.84
C ARG A 83 9.82 -5.30 13.02
N ALA A 84 10.05 -5.38 11.71
CA ALA A 84 10.02 -4.21 10.84
C ALA A 84 8.60 -3.62 10.73
N VAL A 85 7.57 -4.48 10.62
CA VAL A 85 6.16 -4.08 10.62
C VAL A 85 5.74 -3.48 11.97
N ALA A 86 6.17 -4.07 13.10
CA ALA A 86 5.93 -3.51 14.42
C ALA A 86 6.57 -2.12 14.57
N ALA A 87 7.81 -1.93 14.11
CA ALA A 87 8.48 -0.61 14.13
C ALA A 87 7.74 0.43 13.27
N ALA A 88 7.17 0.03 12.13
CA ALA A 88 6.30 0.90 11.34
C ALA A 88 5.01 1.27 12.08
N ALA A 89 4.41 0.33 12.83
CA ALA A 89 3.25 0.60 13.67
C ALA A 89 3.57 1.58 14.81
N GLU A 90 4.72 1.42 15.48
CA GLU A 90 5.20 2.37 16.50
C GLU A 90 5.44 3.78 15.93
N LEU A 91 5.82 3.87 14.66
CA LEU A 91 5.97 5.16 13.97
C LEU A 91 4.61 5.82 13.69
N GLY A 92 3.50 5.11 13.84
CA GLY A 92 2.15 5.61 13.65
C GLY A 92 1.69 5.70 12.21
N VAL A 93 2.29 4.95 11.29
CA VAL A 93 1.88 4.97 9.87
C VAL A 93 0.46 4.42 9.69
N TRP A 94 -0.28 4.97 8.74
CA TRP A 94 -1.62 4.51 8.39
C TRP A 94 -1.61 3.15 7.68
N MET A 95 -0.59 2.90 6.83
CA MET A 95 -0.46 1.68 6.04
C MET A 95 1.01 1.29 5.89
N VAL A 96 1.29 -0.01 5.86
CA VAL A 96 2.60 -0.60 5.59
C VAL A 96 2.47 -1.82 4.70
N ASN A 97 3.48 -2.16 3.93
CA ASN A 97 3.44 -3.32 3.06
C ASN A 97 4.62 -4.28 3.22
N VAL A 98 4.32 -5.53 2.90
CA VAL A 98 5.29 -6.63 2.75
C VAL A 98 5.22 -7.18 1.32
N HIS A 99 6.08 -8.12 0.92
CA HIS A 99 5.91 -8.91 -0.30
C HIS A 99 5.14 -10.19 -0.04
N ALA A 100 4.10 -10.48 -0.84
CA ALA A 100 3.35 -11.73 -0.75
C ALA A 100 4.20 -12.97 -1.10
N SER A 101 5.21 -12.79 -1.96
CA SER A 101 6.19 -13.83 -2.29
C SER A 101 7.07 -14.30 -1.12
N GLY A 102 7.08 -13.58 0.00
CA GLY A 102 7.68 -14.03 1.26
C GLY A 102 6.96 -15.23 1.89
N GLY A 103 5.75 -15.54 1.43
CA GLY A 103 4.97 -16.71 1.80
C GLY A 103 4.14 -16.54 3.07
N ALA A 104 3.28 -17.54 3.32
CA ALA A 104 2.29 -17.49 4.40
C ALA A 104 2.91 -17.27 5.79
N ARG A 105 4.01 -17.94 6.11
CA ARG A 105 4.66 -17.82 7.44
C ARG A 105 5.15 -16.40 7.70
N MET A 106 5.72 -15.73 6.69
CA MET A 106 6.19 -14.36 6.82
C MET A 106 5.02 -13.39 7.00
N MET A 107 3.99 -13.51 6.17
CA MET A 107 2.81 -12.65 6.25
C MET A 107 2.04 -12.85 7.56
N ALA A 108 1.85 -14.09 8.01
CA ALA A 108 1.21 -14.38 9.28
C ALA A 108 1.98 -13.79 10.48
N ALA A 109 3.30 -13.94 10.51
CA ALA A 109 4.13 -13.33 11.57
C ALA A 109 4.05 -11.79 11.55
N ALA A 110 4.01 -11.17 10.37
CA ALA A 110 3.82 -9.73 10.24
C ALA A 110 2.45 -9.27 10.75
N LYS A 111 1.37 -10.01 10.45
CA LYS A 111 0.02 -9.71 10.95
C LYS A 111 -0.09 -9.90 12.46
N GLU A 112 0.49 -10.98 13.00
CA GLU A 112 0.52 -11.24 14.44
C GLU A 112 1.24 -10.13 15.22
N ALA A 113 2.33 -9.59 14.68
CA ALA A 113 3.08 -8.50 15.29
C ALA A 113 2.28 -7.20 15.44
N LEU A 114 1.17 -7.06 14.74
CA LEU A 114 0.27 -5.91 14.84
C LEU A 114 -0.84 -6.08 15.89
N GLN A 115 -1.05 -7.27 16.45
CA GLN A 115 -2.11 -7.51 17.46
C GLN A 115 -2.03 -6.59 18.67
N PRO A 116 -0.83 -6.25 19.23
CA PRO A 116 -0.74 -5.37 20.39
C PRO A 116 -1.24 -3.94 20.14
N TYR A 117 -1.29 -3.50 18.87
CA TYR A 117 -1.71 -2.14 18.50
C TYR A 117 -3.24 -1.99 18.38
N GLY A 118 -3.99 -3.09 18.34
CA GLY A 118 -5.46 -3.10 18.30
C GLY A 118 -6.01 -2.20 17.19
N ALA A 119 -6.88 -1.25 17.56
CA ALA A 119 -7.47 -0.30 16.61
C ALA A 119 -6.49 0.75 16.03
N GLN A 120 -5.30 0.86 16.59
CA GLN A 120 -4.24 1.76 16.10
C GLN A 120 -3.27 1.03 15.16
N ALA A 121 -3.47 -0.28 14.92
CA ALA A 121 -2.66 -1.01 13.97
C ALA A 121 -2.77 -0.42 12.56
N PRO A 122 -1.65 -0.24 11.84
CA PRO A 122 -1.71 0.15 10.44
C PRO A 122 -2.39 -0.94 9.60
N LEU A 123 -2.97 -0.55 8.47
CA LEU A 123 -3.34 -1.50 7.44
C LEU A 123 -2.07 -2.23 6.95
N LEU A 124 -2.10 -3.55 6.95
CA LEU A 124 -1.02 -4.38 6.44
C LEU A 124 -1.42 -5.00 5.11
N ILE A 125 -0.77 -4.57 4.03
CA ILE A 125 -1.04 -5.07 2.68
C ILE A 125 0.19 -5.77 2.10
N ALA A 126 0.00 -6.60 1.07
CA ALA A 126 1.12 -7.27 0.43
C ALA A 126 1.26 -6.93 -1.06
N VAL A 127 2.48 -6.74 -1.51
CA VAL A 127 2.79 -6.57 -2.94
C VAL A 127 2.67 -7.93 -3.63
N THR A 128 1.88 -7.99 -4.70
CA THR A 128 1.73 -9.18 -5.54
C THR A 128 2.85 -9.25 -6.59
N VAL A 129 2.54 -8.92 -7.84
CA VAL A 129 3.51 -8.82 -8.93
C VAL A 129 3.83 -7.33 -9.16
N LEU A 130 5.10 -6.99 -9.22
CA LEU A 130 5.50 -5.62 -9.52
C LEU A 130 4.95 -5.21 -10.90
N THR A 131 4.39 -4.02 -10.99
CA THR A 131 3.74 -3.53 -12.23
C THR A 131 4.72 -3.32 -13.39
N SER A 132 6.02 -3.35 -13.12
CA SER A 132 7.08 -3.34 -14.11
C SER A 132 7.40 -4.73 -14.69
N MET A 133 6.94 -5.83 -14.04
CA MET A 133 7.21 -7.20 -14.49
C MET A 133 6.25 -7.65 -15.56
N GLU A 134 6.79 -8.36 -16.55
CA GLU A 134 6.08 -9.07 -17.61
C GLU A 134 6.19 -10.60 -17.42
N ALA A 135 5.52 -11.35 -18.28
CA ALA A 135 5.53 -12.82 -18.20
C ALA A 135 6.94 -13.42 -18.35
N GLU A 136 7.81 -12.76 -19.12
CA GLU A 136 9.20 -13.20 -19.30
C GLU A 136 10.03 -13.03 -18.03
N ASP A 137 9.83 -11.92 -17.30
CA ASP A 137 10.50 -11.68 -16.01
C ASP A 137 10.10 -12.74 -14.98
N LEU A 138 8.81 -13.12 -14.96
CA LEU A 138 8.32 -14.18 -14.08
C LEU A 138 8.92 -15.55 -14.44
N ARG A 139 8.99 -15.89 -15.74
CA ARG A 139 9.66 -17.12 -16.18
C ARG A 139 11.13 -17.13 -15.80
N GLY A 140 11.82 -15.97 -15.89
CA GLY A 140 13.20 -15.82 -15.49
C GLY A 140 13.49 -16.18 -14.02
N ILE A 141 12.48 -16.09 -13.16
CA ILE A 141 12.56 -16.51 -11.74
C ILE A 141 11.81 -17.81 -11.44
N GLY A 142 11.47 -18.59 -12.49
CA GLY A 142 10.86 -19.92 -12.35
C GLY A 142 9.35 -19.93 -12.15
N ILE A 143 8.64 -18.85 -12.51
CA ILE A 143 7.18 -18.75 -12.41
C ILE A 143 6.56 -18.80 -13.81
N GLU A 144 5.86 -19.89 -14.11
CA GLU A 144 5.23 -20.13 -15.42
C GLU A 144 3.85 -19.46 -15.59
N LEU A 145 3.27 -18.94 -14.52
CA LEU A 145 1.97 -18.25 -14.55
C LEU A 145 2.10 -16.88 -15.24
N SER A 146 1.02 -16.44 -15.88
CA SER A 146 0.92 -15.06 -16.31
C SER A 146 0.93 -14.09 -15.12
N PRO A 147 1.32 -12.82 -15.31
CA PRO A 147 1.29 -11.82 -14.22
C PRO A 147 -0.05 -11.75 -13.50
N ALA A 148 -1.18 -11.80 -14.23
CA ALA A 148 -2.52 -11.72 -13.65
C ALA A 148 -2.89 -12.99 -12.83
N GLU A 149 -2.54 -14.17 -13.29
CA GLU A 149 -2.75 -15.42 -12.55
C GLU A 149 -1.88 -15.49 -11.31
N HIS A 150 -0.63 -15.06 -11.42
CA HIS A 150 0.27 -15.03 -10.27
C HIS A 150 -0.16 -13.99 -9.25
N ALA A 151 -0.60 -12.79 -9.69
CA ALA A 151 -1.14 -11.76 -8.81
C ALA A 151 -2.38 -12.27 -8.06
N GLU A 152 -3.31 -12.96 -8.72
CA GLU A 152 -4.47 -13.57 -8.05
C GLU A 152 -4.05 -14.62 -7.03
N ARG A 153 -3.13 -15.51 -7.38
CA ARG A 153 -2.59 -16.53 -6.45
C ARG A 153 -2.02 -15.88 -5.18
N LEU A 154 -1.21 -14.84 -5.34
CA LEU A 154 -0.61 -14.11 -4.24
C LEU A 154 -1.64 -13.33 -3.43
N ALA A 155 -2.65 -12.74 -4.08
CA ALA A 155 -3.73 -12.02 -3.40
C ALA A 155 -4.59 -12.98 -2.53
N ARG A 156 -4.94 -14.16 -3.03
CA ARG A 156 -5.63 -15.20 -2.25
C ARG A 156 -4.80 -15.62 -1.03
N LEU A 157 -3.49 -15.87 -1.22
CA LEU A 157 -2.60 -16.20 -0.12
C LEU A 157 -2.54 -15.08 0.93
N THR A 158 -2.49 -13.82 0.49
CA THR A 158 -2.49 -12.63 1.35
C THR A 158 -3.77 -12.53 2.17
N ARG A 159 -4.94 -12.70 1.54
CA ARG A 159 -6.25 -12.75 2.21
C ARG A 159 -6.30 -13.87 3.25
N ASP A 160 -5.84 -15.07 2.87
CA ASP A 160 -5.90 -16.26 3.73
C ASP A 160 -4.96 -16.13 4.96
N CYS A 161 -3.93 -15.27 4.87
CA CYS A 161 -3.10 -14.86 6.00
C CYS A 161 -3.72 -13.73 6.85
N GLY A 162 -4.91 -13.23 6.50
CA GLY A 162 -5.62 -12.18 7.25
C GLY A 162 -5.08 -10.77 7.05
N LEU A 163 -4.32 -10.51 5.99
CA LEU A 163 -3.88 -9.17 5.63
C LEU A 163 -5.05 -8.37 5.02
N ASP A 164 -4.92 -7.04 5.07
CA ASP A 164 -6.03 -6.14 4.75
C ASP A 164 -6.19 -5.89 3.24
N GLY A 165 -5.17 -6.20 2.43
CA GLY A 165 -5.22 -5.97 0.99
C GLY A 165 -3.91 -6.25 0.26
N VAL A 166 -3.85 -5.81 -0.99
CA VAL A 166 -2.67 -5.96 -1.85
C VAL A 166 -2.34 -4.70 -2.64
N VAL A 167 -1.05 -4.58 -3.03
CA VAL A 167 -0.62 -3.70 -4.12
C VAL A 167 -0.66 -4.53 -5.41
N CYS A 168 -1.38 -4.03 -6.41
CA CYS A 168 -1.61 -4.72 -7.68
C CYS A 168 -1.76 -3.71 -8.84
N SER A 169 -1.86 -4.20 -10.08
CA SER A 169 -2.26 -3.35 -11.20
C SER A 169 -3.76 -3.04 -11.13
N ALA A 170 -4.17 -1.83 -11.51
CA ALA A 170 -5.59 -1.49 -11.63
C ALA A 170 -6.33 -2.38 -12.66
N HIS A 171 -5.62 -2.89 -13.68
CA HIS A 171 -6.17 -3.86 -14.64
C HIS A 171 -6.55 -5.21 -14.03
N GLU A 172 -6.06 -5.51 -12.82
CA GLU A 172 -6.35 -6.75 -12.09
C GLU A 172 -7.52 -6.58 -11.09
N ALA A 173 -8.04 -5.36 -10.93
CA ALA A 173 -8.95 -4.99 -9.84
C ALA A 173 -10.24 -5.84 -9.80
N GLU A 174 -10.97 -5.92 -10.90
CA GLU A 174 -12.21 -6.70 -10.99
C GLU A 174 -11.97 -8.18 -10.63
N ARG A 175 -10.92 -8.77 -11.19
CA ARG A 175 -10.51 -10.16 -10.93
C ARG A 175 -10.18 -10.38 -9.45
N LEU A 176 -9.43 -9.46 -8.85
CA LEU A 176 -9.03 -9.57 -7.45
C LEU A 176 -10.19 -9.33 -6.48
N LYS A 177 -11.08 -8.38 -6.79
CA LYS A 177 -12.33 -8.19 -6.01
C LYS A 177 -13.22 -9.41 -6.06
N ALA A 178 -13.37 -10.04 -7.22
CA ALA A 178 -14.12 -11.30 -7.36
C ALA A 178 -13.46 -12.45 -6.55
N ALA A 179 -12.13 -12.52 -6.54
CA ALA A 179 -11.37 -13.59 -5.88
C ALA A 179 -11.25 -13.43 -4.36
N CYS A 180 -11.15 -12.20 -3.86
CA CYS A 180 -10.82 -11.91 -2.46
C CYS A 180 -11.95 -11.21 -1.69
N GLY A 181 -12.99 -10.74 -2.36
CA GLY A 181 -14.12 -10.04 -1.76
C GLY A 181 -14.03 -8.52 -1.88
N GLN A 182 -15.19 -7.84 -1.80
CA GLN A 182 -15.30 -6.39 -2.05
C GLN A 182 -14.57 -5.54 -0.99
N GLN A 183 -14.45 -6.03 0.23
CA GLN A 183 -13.79 -5.32 1.33
C GLN A 183 -12.27 -5.43 1.30
N PHE A 184 -11.71 -6.33 0.48
CA PHE A 184 -10.27 -6.49 0.35
C PHE A 184 -9.67 -5.28 -0.35
N GLN A 185 -8.73 -4.58 0.32
CA GLN A 185 -8.16 -3.32 -0.17
C GLN A 185 -7.25 -3.57 -1.37
N LEU A 186 -7.42 -2.75 -2.41
CA LEU A 186 -6.54 -2.76 -3.58
C LEU A 186 -5.85 -1.40 -3.69
N VAL A 187 -4.54 -1.39 -3.61
CA VAL A 187 -3.71 -0.20 -3.81
C VAL A 187 -3.03 -0.32 -5.16
N THR A 188 -3.31 0.60 -6.06
CA THR A 188 -2.92 0.49 -7.47
C THR A 188 -1.98 1.62 -7.88
N PRO A 189 -0.67 1.36 -8.01
CA PRO A 189 0.25 2.29 -8.65
C PRO A 189 -0.04 2.41 -10.16
N GLY A 190 0.50 3.45 -10.80
CA GLY A 190 0.31 3.65 -12.23
C GLY A 190 -0.98 4.36 -12.60
N ILE A 191 -1.65 5.01 -11.65
CA ILE A 191 -2.77 5.90 -11.96
C ILE A 191 -2.21 7.23 -12.42
N ARG A 192 -2.62 7.66 -13.63
CA ARG A 192 -2.17 8.90 -14.27
C ARG A 192 -3.36 9.67 -14.83
N PRO A 193 -3.47 10.99 -14.56
CA PRO A 193 -4.41 11.84 -15.29
C PRO A 193 -4.19 11.77 -16.80
N GLU A 194 -5.25 11.99 -17.56
CA GLU A 194 -5.17 11.99 -19.03
C GLU A 194 -4.13 13.02 -19.51
N GLY A 195 -3.25 12.60 -20.42
CA GLY A 195 -2.17 13.44 -20.94
C GLY A 195 -0.92 13.57 -20.07
N SER A 196 -0.88 12.93 -18.90
CA SER A 196 0.33 12.90 -18.06
C SER A 196 1.35 11.89 -18.54
N ASP A 197 2.62 12.13 -18.22
CA ASP A 197 3.71 11.20 -18.51
C ASP A 197 3.53 9.88 -17.73
N ALA A 198 3.74 8.75 -18.43
CA ALA A 198 3.69 7.42 -17.84
C ALA A 198 4.88 7.13 -16.89
N GLY A 199 6.01 7.81 -17.09
CA GLY A 199 7.25 7.57 -16.35
C GLY A 199 7.74 6.12 -16.53
N ASP A 200 8.05 5.46 -15.44
CA ASP A 200 8.50 4.06 -15.38
C ASP A 200 7.34 3.03 -15.38
N GLN A 201 6.08 3.50 -15.37
CA GLN A 201 4.91 2.64 -15.33
C GLN A 201 4.53 2.14 -16.73
N ARG A 202 4.37 0.82 -16.89
CA ARG A 202 3.97 0.19 -18.16
C ARG A 202 2.47 -0.08 -18.26
N ARG A 203 1.79 -0.24 -17.13
CA ARG A 203 0.36 -0.53 -17.02
C ARG A 203 -0.35 0.62 -16.31
N ILE A 204 -0.66 1.69 -17.07
CA ILE A 204 -1.33 2.89 -16.56
C ILE A 204 -2.84 2.84 -16.73
N MET A 205 -3.55 3.56 -15.87
CA MET A 205 -5.01 3.77 -15.92
C MET A 205 -5.32 5.19 -15.47
N THR A 206 -6.41 5.79 -16.01
CA THR A 206 -6.83 7.12 -15.52
C THR A 206 -7.56 7.01 -14.18
N PRO A 207 -7.61 8.08 -13.37
CA PRO A 207 -8.35 8.08 -12.10
C PRO A 207 -9.82 7.68 -12.27
N VAL A 208 -10.49 8.16 -13.33
CA VAL A 208 -11.89 7.83 -13.63
C VAL A 208 -12.06 6.32 -13.90
N GLN A 209 -11.17 5.74 -14.70
CA GLN A 209 -11.19 4.31 -14.99
C GLN A 209 -10.88 3.48 -13.73
N ALA A 210 -9.93 3.91 -12.91
CA ALA A 210 -9.58 3.24 -11.66
C ALA A 210 -10.75 3.24 -10.68
N GLN A 211 -11.42 4.37 -10.51
CA GLN A 211 -12.63 4.48 -9.67
C GLN A 211 -13.75 3.56 -10.19
N ALA A 212 -13.98 3.50 -11.51
CA ALA A 212 -14.96 2.60 -12.09
C ALA A 212 -14.61 1.11 -11.89
N ALA A 213 -13.31 0.77 -11.81
CA ALA A 213 -12.83 -0.57 -11.49
C ALA A 213 -12.86 -0.92 -9.99
N GLY A 214 -13.23 0.03 -9.12
CA GLY A 214 -13.38 -0.18 -7.67
C GLY A 214 -12.06 -0.08 -6.90
N VAL A 215 -11.12 0.75 -7.36
CA VAL A 215 -9.84 1.05 -6.70
C VAL A 215 -9.66 2.54 -6.52
#